data_ca3f8d8034406cb9826df3c41d24de84
#
_entry.id   ca3f8d8034406cb9826df3c41d24de84
#
_cell.length_a   1.000
_cell.length_b   1.000
_cell.length_c   1.000
_cell.angle_alpha   90.00
_cell.angle_beta   90.00
_cell.angle_gamma   90.00
#
_symmetry.space_group_name_H-M   'P 1'
#
loop_
_entity.id
_entity.type
_entity.pdbx_description
1 polymer ?
#
loop_
_entity_poly.entity_id
_entity_poly.type
_entity_poly.pdbx_seq_one_letter_code
_entity_poly.pdbx_strand_id
1 'polypeptide(L)'
;QGFNPHLYMTFPLPLALGVESLREAVDFRLVQQMDFQRVADEMAAVLPPGFGVVEVAAPVMPASAIAWAEYEIRLAYPEQEREAMLFALKGLFDKPSIDVVKKTKKGETLTDIRPHAALLDCKTDENGLWMWVRLAAGSTLNISPQLLLEAFQKNTRPADSVKILRTAILDAERKPFA
;
A
#
# COMPACT_ATOMS: atom_id res chain seq x y z
N GLN A 1 24.55 -22.36 -10.11
CA GLN A 1 24.35 -23.71 -9.53
C GLN A 1 25.03 -23.69 -8.16
N GLY A 2 24.30 -23.44 -7.11
CA GLY A 2 24.78 -23.44 -5.73
C GLY A 2 24.18 -24.61 -4.97
N PHE A 3 24.71 -24.88 -3.78
CA PHE A 3 24.27 -25.97 -2.90
C PHE A 3 22.79 -25.85 -2.48
N ASN A 4 22.23 -24.64 -2.56
CA ASN A 4 20.79 -24.36 -2.44
C ASN A 4 20.37 -23.46 -3.62
N PRO A 5 19.78 -24.01 -4.68
CA PRO A 5 19.24 -23.22 -5.77
C PRO A 5 18.06 -22.38 -5.26
N HIS A 6 18.24 -21.08 -5.13
CA HIS A 6 17.17 -20.17 -4.78
C HIS A 6 16.47 -19.69 -6.05
N LEU A 7 15.15 -19.68 -6.03
CA LEU A 7 14.37 -19.00 -7.04
C LEU A 7 14.70 -17.49 -6.97
N TYR A 8 15.15 -16.92 -8.08
CA TYR A 8 15.34 -15.48 -8.16
C TYR A 8 13.97 -14.83 -8.32
N MET A 9 13.47 -14.25 -7.23
CA MET A 9 12.19 -13.56 -7.18
C MET A 9 12.30 -12.35 -6.24
N THR A 10 11.82 -11.20 -6.68
CA THR A 10 11.84 -9.94 -5.93
C THR A 10 10.47 -9.28 -5.98
N PHE A 11 9.99 -8.83 -4.83
CA PHE A 11 8.82 -7.98 -4.72
C PHE A 11 9.27 -6.53 -4.57
N PRO A 12 9.07 -5.65 -5.56
CA PRO A 12 9.52 -4.27 -5.50
C PRO A 12 8.93 -3.48 -4.33
N LEU A 13 7.67 -3.75 -3.98
CA LEU A 13 6.98 -3.15 -2.83
C LEU A 13 6.15 -4.23 -2.11
N PRO A 14 6.76 -5.02 -1.19
CA PRO A 14 6.05 -6.10 -0.52
C PRO A 14 4.76 -5.63 0.17
N LEU A 15 3.70 -6.43 0.06
CA LEU A 15 2.42 -6.16 0.71
C LEU A 15 2.50 -6.52 2.21
N ALA A 16 2.05 -5.61 3.06
CA ALA A 16 2.00 -5.87 4.50
C ALA A 16 0.86 -6.84 4.85
N LEU A 17 1.01 -7.58 5.95
CA LEU A 17 -0.06 -8.44 6.47
C LEU A 17 -1.31 -7.62 6.79
N GLY A 18 -2.47 -8.15 6.42
CA GLY A 18 -3.76 -7.49 6.63
C GLY A 18 -4.10 -6.39 5.62
N VAL A 19 -3.27 -6.23 4.57
CA VAL A 19 -3.54 -5.33 3.45
C VAL A 19 -3.88 -6.16 2.21
N GLU A 20 -5.00 -5.84 1.59
CA GLU A 20 -5.38 -6.38 0.27
C GLU A 20 -4.77 -5.52 -0.84
N SER A 21 -4.67 -6.05 -2.05
CA SER A 21 -4.18 -5.31 -3.20
C SER A 21 -4.88 -5.71 -4.49
N LEU A 22 -5.12 -4.72 -5.37
CA LEU A 22 -5.65 -4.96 -6.70
C LEU A 22 -4.54 -5.39 -7.69
N ARG A 23 -3.30 -4.94 -7.47
CA ARG A 23 -2.17 -5.22 -8.35
C ARG A 23 -0.86 -5.16 -7.58
N GLU A 24 -0.07 -6.23 -7.69
CA GLU A 24 1.28 -6.34 -7.16
C GLU A 24 2.26 -6.68 -8.28
N ALA A 25 3.47 -6.15 -8.19
CA ALA A 25 4.55 -6.52 -9.09
C ALA A 25 5.46 -7.55 -8.44
N VAL A 26 5.91 -8.51 -9.24
CA VAL A 26 6.94 -9.46 -8.87
C VAL A 26 7.91 -9.66 -10.03
N ASP A 27 9.20 -9.44 -9.78
CA ASP A 27 10.25 -9.74 -10.74
C ASP A 27 10.81 -11.13 -10.47
N PHE A 28 10.92 -11.93 -11.52
CA PHE A 28 11.55 -13.25 -11.43
C PHE A 28 12.37 -13.55 -12.68
N ARG A 29 13.30 -14.48 -12.57
CA ARG A 29 14.16 -14.88 -13.70
C ARG A 29 13.73 -16.23 -14.24
N LEU A 30 13.48 -16.27 -15.53
CA LEU A 30 13.28 -17.53 -16.26
C LEU A 30 14.63 -18.21 -16.51
N VAL A 31 14.68 -19.52 -16.37
CA VAL A 31 15.86 -20.36 -16.67
C VAL A 31 16.05 -20.51 -18.18
N GLN A 32 14.96 -20.49 -18.92
CA GLN A 32 14.92 -20.56 -20.37
C GLN A 32 13.94 -19.54 -20.94
N GLN A 33 14.14 -19.14 -22.16
CA GLN A 33 13.22 -18.22 -22.82
C GLN A 33 11.86 -18.92 -23.02
N MET A 34 10.80 -18.24 -22.62
CA MET A 34 9.41 -18.69 -22.75
C MET A 34 8.54 -17.55 -23.25
N ASP A 35 7.46 -17.90 -23.92
CA ASP A 35 6.40 -16.95 -24.26
C ASP A 35 5.71 -16.44 -23.00
N PHE A 36 5.46 -15.13 -22.93
CA PHE A 36 4.89 -14.50 -21.73
C PHE A 36 3.45 -14.94 -21.43
N GLN A 37 2.66 -15.22 -22.49
CA GLN A 37 1.32 -15.75 -22.30
C GLN A 37 1.36 -17.14 -21.66
N ARG A 38 2.26 -17.99 -22.13
CA ARG A 38 2.47 -19.31 -21.54
C ARG A 38 2.91 -19.22 -20.06
N VAL A 39 3.80 -18.28 -19.73
CA VAL A 39 4.19 -18.05 -18.33
C VAL A 39 2.98 -17.61 -17.50
N ALA A 40 2.14 -16.71 -18.01
CA ALA A 40 0.92 -16.26 -17.34
C ALA A 40 -0.04 -17.42 -17.07
N ASP A 41 -0.26 -18.27 -18.07
CA ASP A 41 -1.17 -19.44 -17.98
C ASP A 41 -0.66 -20.47 -16.97
N GLU A 42 0.64 -20.80 -17.01
CA GLU A 42 1.27 -21.75 -16.07
C GLU A 42 1.25 -21.19 -14.62
N MET A 43 1.48 -19.90 -14.43
CA MET A 43 1.36 -19.24 -13.11
C MET A 43 -0.08 -19.26 -12.61
N ALA A 44 -1.04 -18.87 -13.44
CA ALA A 44 -2.46 -18.84 -13.07
C ALA A 44 -2.98 -20.19 -12.63
N ALA A 45 -2.48 -21.29 -13.23
CA ALA A 45 -2.89 -22.66 -12.92
C ALA A 45 -2.45 -23.13 -11.52
N VAL A 46 -1.43 -22.52 -10.93
CA VAL A 46 -0.84 -22.92 -9.63
C VAL A 46 -1.06 -21.92 -8.50
N LEU A 47 -1.54 -20.71 -8.81
CA LEU A 47 -1.82 -19.71 -7.81
C LEU A 47 -3.01 -20.13 -6.92
N PRO A 48 -2.95 -19.84 -5.61
CA PRO A 48 -4.06 -20.15 -4.72
C PRO A 48 -5.29 -19.29 -5.04
N PRO A 49 -6.50 -19.71 -4.62
CA PRO A 49 -7.73 -18.92 -4.79
C PRO A 49 -7.58 -17.50 -4.25
N GLY A 50 -8.09 -16.53 -5.00
CA GLY A 50 -7.99 -15.10 -4.68
C GLY A 50 -6.81 -14.40 -5.31
N PHE A 51 -5.88 -15.13 -5.96
CA PHE A 51 -4.80 -14.58 -6.75
C PHE A 51 -5.07 -14.76 -8.25
N GLY A 52 -4.62 -13.81 -9.04
CA GLY A 52 -4.68 -13.87 -10.50
C GLY A 52 -3.46 -13.23 -11.12
N VAL A 53 -3.12 -13.65 -12.33
CA VAL A 53 -2.08 -13.01 -13.14
C VAL A 53 -2.75 -11.92 -13.98
N VAL A 54 -2.34 -10.68 -13.80
CA VAL A 54 -2.84 -9.55 -14.60
C VAL A 54 -2.09 -9.48 -15.92
N GLU A 55 -0.75 -9.56 -15.86
CA GLU A 55 0.11 -9.45 -17.03
C GLU A 55 1.47 -10.05 -16.72
N VAL A 56 2.14 -10.59 -17.74
CA VAL A 56 3.56 -10.96 -17.71
C VAL A 56 4.25 -10.20 -18.83
N ALA A 57 5.25 -9.40 -18.49
CA ALA A 57 6.00 -8.58 -19.44
C ALA A 57 7.49 -8.50 -19.06
N ALA A 58 8.32 -8.02 -19.96
CA ALA A 58 9.68 -7.64 -19.60
C ALA A 58 9.65 -6.41 -18.69
N PRO A 59 10.47 -6.36 -17.61
CA PRO A 59 10.50 -5.21 -16.73
C PRO A 59 11.00 -3.97 -17.47
N VAL A 60 10.25 -2.88 -17.38
CA VAL A 60 10.58 -1.59 -18.02
C VAL A 60 11.02 -0.53 -17.02
N MET A 61 10.66 -0.71 -15.73
CA MET A 61 11.00 0.23 -14.66
C MET A 61 11.77 -0.50 -13.54
N PRO A 62 12.84 0.10 -13.00
CA PRO A 62 13.51 -0.46 -11.84
C PRO A 62 12.64 -0.29 -10.59
N ALA A 63 12.75 -1.18 -9.61
CA ALA A 63 12.04 -1.09 -8.33
C ALA A 63 12.26 0.25 -7.60
N SER A 64 13.42 0.90 -7.82
CA SER A 64 13.75 2.22 -7.27
C SER A 64 12.93 3.37 -7.86
N ALA A 65 12.20 3.15 -8.96
CA ALA A 65 11.29 4.13 -9.53
C ALA A 65 9.99 4.28 -8.72
N ILE A 66 9.66 3.30 -7.87
CA ILE A 66 8.49 3.39 -6.98
C ILE A 66 8.69 4.56 -6.01
N ALA A 67 7.72 5.46 -5.98
CA ALA A 67 7.72 6.62 -5.09
C ALA A 67 6.44 6.76 -4.26
N TRP A 68 5.32 6.23 -4.75
CA TRP A 68 4.02 6.38 -4.12
C TRP A 68 3.20 5.09 -4.21
N ALA A 69 2.31 4.90 -3.24
CA ALA A 69 1.23 3.92 -3.32
C ALA A 69 -0.10 4.57 -2.91
N GLU A 70 -1.17 4.17 -3.57
CA GLU A 70 -2.52 4.63 -3.25
C GLU A 70 -3.29 3.53 -2.54
N TYR A 71 -4.11 3.96 -1.60
CA TYR A 71 -4.90 3.07 -0.77
C TYR A 71 -6.33 3.58 -0.64
N GLU A 72 -7.26 2.64 -0.68
CA GLU A 72 -8.60 2.79 -0.14
C GLU A 72 -8.62 2.20 1.27
N ILE A 73 -9.02 2.99 2.24
CA ILE A 73 -9.10 2.55 3.63
C ILE A 73 -10.54 2.74 4.12
N ARG A 74 -11.09 1.70 4.69
CA ARG A 74 -12.44 1.67 5.26
C ARG A 74 -12.37 1.44 6.75
N LEU A 75 -13.00 2.33 7.51
CA LEU A 75 -13.03 2.32 8.97
C LEU A 75 -14.48 2.19 9.45
N ALA A 76 -14.82 1.11 10.14
CA ALA A 76 -16.14 0.95 10.70
C ALA A 76 -16.29 1.77 11.99
N TYR A 77 -17.35 2.57 12.03
CA TYR A 77 -17.78 3.35 13.19
C TYR A 77 -19.30 3.30 13.33
N PRO A 78 -19.84 3.41 14.56
CA PRO A 78 -21.25 3.62 14.77
C PRO A 78 -21.78 4.83 14.01
N GLU A 79 -23.02 4.77 13.53
CA GLU A 79 -23.62 5.79 12.67
C GLU A 79 -23.48 7.20 13.24
N GLN A 80 -23.76 7.36 14.52
CA GLN A 80 -23.70 8.67 15.22
C GLN A 80 -22.30 9.27 15.30
N GLU A 81 -21.23 8.50 15.08
CA GLU A 81 -19.85 8.95 15.17
C GLU A 81 -19.22 9.28 13.80
N ARG A 82 -19.79 8.79 12.69
CA ARG A 82 -19.16 8.84 11.36
C ARG A 82 -18.83 10.24 10.90
N GLU A 83 -19.78 11.19 11.07
CA GLU A 83 -19.56 12.60 10.66
C GLU A 83 -18.48 13.27 11.51
N ALA A 84 -18.42 12.98 12.81
CA ALA A 84 -17.36 13.48 13.67
C ALA A 84 -15.98 12.92 13.27
N MET A 85 -15.92 11.62 12.89
CA MET A 85 -14.69 10.99 12.40
C MET A 85 -14.28 11.56 11.03
N LEU A 86 -15.23 11.83 10.13
CA LEU A 86 -14.95 12.49 8.86
C LEU A 86 -14.37 13.90 9.06
N PHE A 87 -14.97 14.67 9.97
CA PHE A 87 -14.46 16.00 10.32
C PHE A 87 -13.05 15.93 10.92
N ALA A 88 -12.82 14.99 11.85
CA ALA A 88 -11.51 14.77 12.47
C ALA A 88 -10.45 14.35 11.44
N LEU A 89 -10.81 13.51 10.44
CA LEU A 89 -9.91 13.13 9.36
C LEU A 89 -9.50 14.33 8.51
N LYS A 90 -10.45 15.15 8.07
CA LYS A 90 -10.16 16.38 7.34
C LYS A 90 -9.26 17.31 8.16
N GLY A 91 -9.59 17.52 9.44
CA GLY A 91 -8.77 18.31 10.36
C GLY A 91 -7.36 17.76 10.59
N LEU A 92 -7.15 16.44 10.48
CA LEU A 92 -5.80 15.86 10.54
C LEU A 92 -4.95 16.33 9.34
N PHE A 93 -5.52 16.31 8.14
CA PHE A 93 -4.83 16.71 6.91
C PHE A 93 -4.73 18.23 6.72
N ASP A 94 -5.50 19.03 7.46
CA ASP A 94 -5.38 20.49 7.50
C ASP A 94 -4.21 20.96 8.40
N LYS A 95 -3.66 20.06 9.24
CA LYS A 95 -2.51 20.40 10.08
C LYS A 95 -1.24 20.63 9.25
N PRO A 96 -0.34 21.50 9.71
CA PRO A 96 0.95 21.73 9.05
C PRO A 96 1.89 20.51 9.15
N SER A 97 1.74 19.68 10.19
CA SER A 97 2.48 18.42 10.38
C SER A 97 1.58 17.30 10.87
N ILE A 98 1.95 16.07 10.56
CA ILE A 98 1.35 14.83 11.08
C ILE A 98 2.48 14.00 11.67
N ASP A 99 2.72 14.16 12.96
CA ASP A 99 3.83 13.53 13.64
C ASP A 99 3.49 12.11 14.09
N VAL A 100 4.31 11.15 13.66
CA VAL A 100 4.22 9.73 14.04
C VAL A 100 5.54 9.23 14.62
N VAL A 101 5.47 8.25 15.48
CA VAL A 101 6.66 7.56 16.00
C VAL A 101 6.96 6.35 15.13
N LYS A 102 8.00 6.45 14.33
CA LYS A 102 8.48 5.34 13.49
C LYS A 102 9.47 4.48 14.26
N LYS A 103 9.14 3.22 14.47
CA LYS A 103 10.06 2.23 15.08
C LYS A 103 11.02 1.69 14.04
N THR A 104 12.30 1.78 14.31
CA THR A 104 13.35 1.24 13.45
C THR A 104 14.26 0.32 14.27
N LYS A 105 15.13 -0.44 13.62
CA LYS A 105 16.15 -1.26 14.31
C LYS A 105 17.10 -0.43 15.18
N LYS A 106 17.21 0.88 14.94
CA LYS A 106 18.07 1.83 15.66
C LYS A 106 17.33 2.59 16.78
N GLY A 107 16.03 2.33 16.98
CA GLY A 107 15.20 3.00 17.98
C GLY A 107 13.97 3.66 17.38
N GLU A 108 13.33 4.50 18.17
CA GLU A 108 12.15 5.27 17.78
C GLU A 108 12.57 6.64 17.22
N THR A 109 11.91 7.06 16.16
CA THR A 109 12.15 8.38 15.53
C THR A 109 10.81 9.07 15.29
N LEU A 110 10.69 10.29 15.78
CA LEU A 110 9.55 11.16 15.44
C LEU A 110 9.70 11.59 13.98
N THR A 111 8.66 11.38 13.19
CA THR A 111 8.67 11.64 11.74
C THR A 111 7.40 12.38 11.38
N ASP A 112 7.52 13.52 10.73
CA ASP A 112 6.38 14.19 10.10
C ASP A 112 6.06 13.49 8.77
N ILE A 113 4.85 12.92 8.69
CA ILE A 113 4.39 12.25 7.47
C ILE A 113 3.52 13.15 6.58
N ARG A 114 3.20 14.38 7.00
CA ARG A 114 2.33 15.30 6.25
C ARG A 114 2.83 15.58 4.82
N PRO A 115 4.14 15.83 4.57
CA PRO A 115 4.68 16.02 3.22
C PRO A 115 4.63 14.75 2.35
N HIS A 116 4.45 13.60 2.99
CA HIS A 116 4.53 12.26 2.40
C HIS A 116 3.18 11.53 2.36
N ALA A 117 2.09 12.24 2.69
CA ALA A 117 0.73 11.72 2.70
C ALA A 117 -0.23 12.75 2.11
N ALA A 118 -1.08 12.32 1.20
CA ALA A 118 -2.14 13.12 0.63
C ALA A 118 -3.48 12.43 0.81
N LEU A 119 -4.47 13.16 1.31
CA LEU A 119 -5.87 12.75 1.26
C LEU A 119 -6.40 13.08 -0.14
N LEU A 120 -6.80 12.08 -0.90
CA LEU A 120 -7.32 12.24 -2.25
C LEU A 120 -8.82 12.48 -2.22
N ASP A 121 -9.52 11.71 -1.36
CA ASP A 121 -10.95 11.82 -1.14
C ASP A 121 -11.32 11.20 0.21
N CYS A 122 -12.50 11.54 0.75
CA CYS A 122 -13.07 10.90 1.93
C CYS A 122 -14.59 11.11 1.97
N LYS A 123 -15.30 10.11 2.47
CA LYS A 123 -16.74 10.14 2.68
C LYS A 123 -17.18 9.24 3.82
N THR A 124 -18.44 9.41 4.25
CA THR A 124 -19.15 8.44 5.08
C THR A 124 -20.29 7.79 4.32
N ASP A 125 -20.61 6.56 4.66
CA ASP A 125 -21.79 5.84 4.22
C ASP A 125 -22.31 4.88 5.31
N GLU A 126 -23.25 4.01 4.98
CA GLU A 126 -23.78 3.00 5.90
C GLU A 126 -22.75 2.02 6.43
N ASN A 127 -21.61 1.86 5.75
CA ASN A 127 -20.53 0.93 6.11
C ASN A 127 -19.41 1.60 6.93
N GLY A 128 -19.39 2.93 7.05
CA GLY A 128 -18.43 3.65 7.87
C GLY A 128 -17.80 4.87 7.21
N LEU A 129 -16.56 5.17 7.63
CA LEU A 129 -15.71 6.21 7.06
C LEU A 129 -14.78 5.60 6.00
N TRP A 130 -14.78 6.18 4.84
CA TRP A 130 -13.89 5.86 3.74
C TRP A 130 -12.88 6.97 3.54
N MET A 131 -11.64 6.61 3.26
CA MET A 131 -10.62 7.53 2.81
C MET A 131 -9.82 6.93 1.66
N TRP A 132 -9.51 7.74 0.67
CA TRP A 132 -8.56 7.45 -0.40
C TRP A 132 -7.32 8.28 -0.15
N VAL A 133 -6.19 7.62 0.00
CA VAL A 133 -4.93 8.29 0.38
C VAL A 133 -3.80 7.86 -0.54
N ARG A 134 -2.88 8.78 -0.80
CA ARG A 134 -1.59 8.51 -1.43
C ARG A 134 -0.50 8.68 -0.41
N LEU A 135 0.32 7.67 -0.23
CA LEU A 135 1.42 7.64 0.73
C LEU A 135 2.74 7.42 0.00
N ALA A 136 3.80 8.07 0.47
CA ALA A 136 5.14 7.80 -0.05
C ALA A 136 5.49 6.32 0.16
N ALA A 137 5.98 5.69 -0.90
CA ALA A 137 6.36 4.28 -0.92
C ALA A 137 7.66 4.11 -1.71
N GLY A 138 8.48 3.17 -1.30
CA GLY A 138 9.73 2.88 -1.98
C GLY A 138 10.86 2.53 -1.02
N SER A 139 12.06 2.36 -1.57
CA SER A 139 13.21 1.88 -0.82
C SER A 139 13.79 2.91 0.16
N THR A 140 13.68 4.20 -0.14
CA THR A 140 14.23 5.29 0.69
C THR A 140 13.25 5.80 1.72
N LEU A 141 11.98 5.86 1.36
CA LEU A 141 10.90 6.31 2.23
C LEU A 141 9.64 5.48 1.97
N ASN A 142 9.14 4.89 3.04
CA ASN A 142 7.91 4.11 3.01
C ASN A 142 7.04 4.49 4.21
N ILE A 143 5.85 5.00 3.93
CA ILE A 143 4.83 5.31 4.94
C ILE A 143 3.73 4.24 4.82
N SER A 144 3.64 3.40 5.84
CA SER A 144 2.57 2.40 5.86
C SER A 144 1.22 3.05 6.18
N PRO A 145 0.11 2.51 5.66
CA PRO A 145 -1.23 2.94 6.07
C PRO A 145 -1.46 2.88 7.58
N GLN A 146 -0.84 1.92 8.27
CA GLN A 146 -0.93 1.78 9.72
C GLN A 146 -0.40 3.00 10.46
N LEU A 147 0.72 3.61 10.00
CA LEU A 147 1.25 4.84 10.61
C LEU A 147 0.28 6.02 10.48
N LEU A 148 -0.38 6.15 9.34
CA LEU A 148 -1.43 7.16 9.16
C LEU A 148 -2.62 6.90 10.08
N LEU A 149 -3.05 5.65 10.19
CA LEU A 149 -4.14 5.25 11.09
C LEU A 149 -3.79 5.50 12.56
N GLU A 150 -2.56 5.20 12.99
CA GLU A 150 -2.08 5.51 14.34
C GLU A 150 -2.15 7.02 14.62
N ALA A 151 -1.73 7.86 13.66
CA ALA A 151 -1.83 9.31 13.79
C ALA A 151 -3.28 9.79 13.89
N PHE A 152 -4.18 9.23 13.10
CA PHE A 152 -5.59 9.55 13.13
C PHE A 152 -6.25 9.11 14.46
N GLN A 153 -6.02 7.87 14.87
CA GLN A 153 -6.62 7.28 16.05
C GLN A 153 -6.02 7.79 17.38
N LYS A 154 -4.86 8.44 17.34
CA LYS A 154 -4.28 9.09 18.53
C LYS A 154 -5.16 10.19 19.11
N ASN A 155 -5.92 10.89 18.27
CA ASN A 155 -6.78 12.00 18.66
C ASN A 155 -8.28 11.69 18.49
N THR A 156 -8.61 10.44 18.14
CA THR A 156 -9.96 9.92 18.03
C THR A 156 -10.03 8.59 18.77
N ARG A 157 -11.05 7.77 18.50
CA ARG A 157 -11.05 6.40 18.99
C ARG A 157 -10.64 5.42 17.89
N PRO A 158 -10.16 4.21 18.24
CA PRO A 158 -9.97 3.14 17.28
C PRO A 158 -11.28 2.78 16.56
N ALA A 159 -11.18 2.45 15.27
CA ALA A 159 -12.31 1.92 14.51
C ALA A 159 -12.66 0.49 14.99
N ASP A 160 -13.93 0.11 14.86
CA ASP A 160 -14.40 -1.24 15.24
C ASP A 160 -13.82 -2.29 14.28
N SER A 161 -13.59 -1.92 13.02
CA SER A 161 -12.81 -2.71 12.06
C SER A 161 -12.14 -1.81 11.02
N VAL A 162 -11.06 -2.32 10.44
CA VAL A 162 -10.25 -1.64 9.44
C VAL A 162 -10.07 -2.57 8.25
N LYS A 163 -10.33 -2.07 7.03
CA LYS A 163 -9.96 -2.72 5.77
C LYS A 163 -9.08 -1.79 4.98
N ILE A 164 -7.99 -2.31 4.44
CA ILE A 164 -7.01 -1.55 3.66
C ILE A 164 -6.81 -2.27 2.34
N LEU A 165 -7.04 -1.57 1.25
CA LEU A 165 -6.83 -2.04 -0.10
C LEU A 165 -5.80 -1.15 -0.79
N ARG A 166 -4.67 -1.70 -1.23
CA ARG A 166 -3.74 -1.00 -2.11
C ARG A 166 -4.32 -0.99 -3.53
N THR A 167 -4.57 0.19 -4.07
CA THR A 167 -5.22 0.35 -5.38
C THR A 167 -4.22 0.64 -6.50
N ALA A 168 -3.06 1.26 -6.18
CA ALA A 168 -2.03 1.55 -7.16
C ALA A 168 -0.63 1.63 -6.53
N ILE A 169 0.38 1.34 -7.35
CA ILE A 169 1.80 1.63 -7.12
C ILE A 169 2.22 2.60 -8.23
N LEU A 170 2.89 3.69 -7.86
CA LEU A 170 3.18 4.79 -8.77
C LEU A 170 4.65 5.21 -8.68
N ASP A 171 5.15 5.76 -9.79
CA ASP A 171 6.45 6.42 -9.85
C ASP A 171 6.43 7.85 -9.27
N ALA A 172 7.55 8.58 -9.39
CA ALA A 172 7.69 9.95 -8.90
C ALA A 172 6.77 10.95 -9.62
N GLU A 173 6.41 10.69 -10.89
CA GLU A 173 5.49 11.50 -11.70
C GLU A 173 4.03 11.09 -11.51
N ARG A 174 3.77 10.13 -10.61
CA ARG A 174 2.44 9.58 -10.31
C ARG A 174 1.84 8.77 -11.47
N LYS A 175 2.67 8.22 -12.33
CA LYS A 175 2.26 7.26 -13.36
C LYS A 175 2.26 5.85 -12.76
N PRO A 176 1.39 4.95 -13.24
CA PRO A 176 1.40 3.56 -12.79
C PRO A 176 2.79 2.92 -12.97
N PHE A 177 3.25 2.25 -11.90
CA PHE A 177 4.44 1.40 -11.97
C PHE A 177 4.09 0.14 -12.76
N ALA A 178 4.86 -0.14 -13.80
CA ALA A 178 4.66 -1.25 -14.73
C ALA A 178 5.97 -2.01 -14.99
#